data_55d2123fafe6ac9b8617615b555d133e
#
_entry.id   55d2123fafe6ac9b8617615b555d133e
#
_cell.length_a   1.000
_cell.length_b   1.000
_cell.length_c   1.000
_cell.angle_alpha   90.00
_cell.angle_beta   90.00
_cell.angle_gamma   90.00
#
_symmetry.space_group_name_H-M   'P 1'
#
loop_
_entity.id
_entity.type
_entity.pdbx_description
1 polymer ?
#
loop_
_entity_poly.entity_id
_entity_poly.type
_entity_poly.pdbx_seq_one_letter_code
_entity_poly.pdbx_strand_id
1 'polypeptide(L)'
;GCGATTSTFTFLVKVHDDFCPAFGITIATITITVVPPIPDLRCISVLENGNIELNWQYAPGAPPTLEPYFVYRKSTSSTNFELVDSVFFPSTSFIDTDPSVDGNLNEYQYFLATDQSCGISTGQLQSDTLTSILLNTSTSNLNTIANLSWNNNHNPLLSTSDTVFDVYMKRNNSSSQEIIDSTSLLTYTYDADFIVPICNYDPVFQIHLEDLSGCRSKSSFSSVNLNDTLPPDIPLISDVSVDNNNKAVITWLPIVGADMYIIYIKDVDGSQRTLDTVFTNSYTYLQSTAGNKYETFLIRALDSCENAS
;
A
#
# COMPACT_ATOMS: atom_id res chain seq x y z
N GLY A 1 17.73 20.46 -34.93
CA GLY A 1 18.79 20.54 -33.93
C GLY A 1 18.19 20.88 -32.61
N CYS A 2 18.72 20.34 -31.51
CA CYS A 2 18.30 20.73 -30.16
C CYS A 2 18.44 22.25 -30.07
N GLY A 3 17.36 22.95 -29.74
CA GLY A 3 17.44 24.34 -29.33
C GLY A 3 18.41 24.41 -28.16
N ALA A 4 19.44 25.22 -28.24
CA ALA A 4 20.43 25.30 -27.18
C ALA A 4 19.76 25.79 -25.91
N THR A 5 19.49 24.87 -24.99
CA THR A 5 18.94 25.19 -23.65
C THR A 5 20.01 25.84 -22.77
N THR A 6 21.26 25.72 -23.15
CA THR A 6 22.42 26.41 -22.57
C THR A 6 22.80 27.62 -23.39
N SER A 7 22.73 28.80 -22.81
CA SER A 7 23.24 30.04 -23.43
C SER A 7 24.62 30.35 -22.89
N THR A 8 25.60 30.41 -23.79
CA THR A 8 26.95 30.79 -23.42
C THR A 8 27.22 32.21 -23.86
N PHE A 9 27.56 33.06 -22.90
CA PHE A 9 27.92 34.47 -23.12
C PHE A 9 29.44 34.62 -22.93
N THR A 10 30.09 35.22 -23.90
CA THR A 10 31.55 35.49 -23.84
C THR A 10 31.76 36.99 -23.75
N PHE A 11 32.44 37.40 -22.71
CA PHE A 11 32.80 38.81 -22.48
C PHE A 11 34.29 38.94 -22.58
N LEU A 12 34.72 40.00 -23.31
CA LEU A 12 36.10 40.42 -23.32
C LEU A 12 36.28 41.54 -22.32
N VAL A 13 37.06 41.29 -21.29
CA VAL A 13 37.41 42.31 -20.28
C VAL A 13 38.79 42.84 -20.62
N LYS A 14 38.86 44.14 -20.92
CA LYS A 14 40.09 44.83 -21.22
C LYS A 14 40.53 45.64 -19.99
N VAL A 15 41.67 45.31 -19.46
CA VAL A 15 42.27 46.05 -18.32
C VAL A 15 43.44 46.88 -18.83
N HIS A 16 43.47 48.12 -18.43
CA HIS A 16 44.55 49.06 -18.69
C HIS A 16 45.23 49.37 -17.34
N ASP A 17 46.57 49.40 -17.36
CA ASP A 17 47.29 50.08 -16.29
C ASP A 17 47.49 51.57 -16.61
N ASP A 18 47.88 52.35 -15.65
CA ASP A 18 48.15 53.77 -15.76
C ASP A 18 49.64 54.10 -15.89
N PHE A 19 50.46 53.14 -16.28
CA PHE A 19 51.91 53.30 -16.36
C PHE A 19 52.33 54.18 -17.53
N CYS A 20 53.10 55.24 -17.26
CA CYS A 20 53.64 56.18 -18.26
C CYS A 20 55.08 55.82 -18.60
N PRO A 21 55.51 55.91 -19.87
CA PRO A 21 54.86 56.55 -21.02
C PRO A 21 54.04 55.61 -21.91
N ALA A 22 53.91 54.32 -21.58
CA ALA A 22 53.09 53.36 -22.32
C ALA A 22 52.36 52.52 -21.38
N PHE A 23 51.02 52.59 -21.44
CA PHE A 23 50.14 51.76 -20.63
C PHE A 23 50.12 50.33 -21.16
N GLY A 24 50.12 49.39 -20.22
CA GLY A 24 49.89 47.95 -20.49
C GLY A 24 48.41 47.69 -20.73
N ILE A 25 48.15 46.78 -21.64
CA ILE A 25 46.79 46.29 -21.92
C ILE A 25 46.78 44.79 -21.74
N THR A 26 45.86 44.32 -20.89
CA THR A 26 45.59 42.89 -20.78
C THR A 26 44.12 42.63 -21.16
N ILE A 27 43.89 41.62 -21.96
CA ILE A 27 42.55 41.18 -22.35
C ILE A 27 42.29 39.79 -21.73
N ALA A 28 41.27 39.70 -20.94
CA ALA A 28 40.78 38.41 -20.39
C ALA A 28 39.43 38.06 -21.01
N THR A 29 39.22 36.81 -21.26
CA THR A 29 37.93 36.28 -21.72
C THR A 29 37.20 35.65 -20.55
N ILE A 30 35.99 36.11 -20.28
CA ILE A 30 35.09 35.51 -19.29
C ILE A 30 33.95 34.84 -20.04
N THR A 31 33.79 33.56 -19.84
CA THR A 31 32.69 32.79 -20.41
C THR A 31 31.68 32.44 -19.28
N ILE A 32 30.45 32.87 -19.45
CA ILE A 32 29.33 32.53 -18.55
C ILE A 32 28.40 31.59 -19.31
N THR A 33 28.21 30.39 -18.78
CA THR A 33 27.24 29.44 -19.31
C THR A 33 26.03 29.46 -18.40
N VAL A 34 24.85 29.80 -18.95
CA VAL A 34 23.56 29.73 -18.25
C VAL A 34 22.94 28.40 -18.58
N VAL A 35 22.73 27.59 -17.56
CA VAL A 35 22.04 26.29 -17.65
C VAL A 35 20.61 26.46 -17.17
N PRO A 36 19.59 25.95 -17.92
CA PRO A 36 18.21 25.99 -17.44
C PRO A 36 18.08 25.26 -16.10
N PRO A 37 17.24 25.74 -15.19
CA PRO A 37 17.03 25.07 -13.92
C PRO A 37 16.33 23.73 -14.14
N ILE A 38 16.91 22.66 -13.60
CA ILE A 38 16.33 21.32 -13.63
C ILE A 38 15.19 21.28 -12.61
N PRO A 39 14.01 20.70 -12.94
CA PRO A 39 12.96 20.49 -11.97
C PRO A 39 13.41 19.45 -10.96
N ASP A 40 13.00 19.63 -9.72
CA ASP A 40 13.36 18.74 -8.63
C ASP A 40 12.15 17.84 -8.31
N LEU A 41 12.12 16.66 -8.93
CA LEU A 41 11.04 15.67 -8.73
C LEU A 41 11.12 15.13 -7.31
N ARG A 42 10.05 15.30 -6.52
CA ARG A 42 10.02 15.03 -5.09
C ARG A 42 9.17 13.83 -4.72
N CYS A 43 7.98 13.74 -5.29
CA CYS A 43 7.02 12.71 -4.92
C CYS A 43 6.39 12.06 -6.13
N ILE A 44 6.06 10.79 -5.97
CA ILE A 44 5.30 10.00 -6.92
C ILE A 44 4.22 9.22 -6.18
N SER A 45 2.97 9.35 -6.61
CA SER A 45 1.82 8.73 -5.95
C SER A 45 0.99 7.92 -6.92
N VAL A 46 0.56 6.74 -6.48
CA VAL A 46 -0.47 5.97 -7.17
C VAL A 46 -1.83 6.40 -6.64
N LEU A 47 -2.71 6.84 -7.53
CA LEU A 47 -4.07 7.23 -7.21
C LEU A 47 -4.99 6.00 -7.15
N GLU A 48 -6.17 6.14 -6.54
CA GLU A 48 -7.13 5.04 -6.36
C GLU A 48 -7.53 4.36 -7.68
N ASN A 49 -7.58 5.15 -8.76
CA ASN A 49 -7.91 4.66 -10.12
C ASN A 49 -6.71 4.08 -10.89
N GLY A 50 -5.55 3.92 -10.27
CA GLY A 50 -4.32 3.42 -10.89
C GLY A 50 -3.50 4.48 -11.63
N ASN A 51 -4.00 5.70 -11.80
CA ASN A 51 -3.23 6.80 -12.38
C ASN A 51 -2.03 7.15 -11.49
N ILE A 52 -1.00 7.77 -12.08
CA ILE A 52 0.21 8.15 -11.35
C ILE A 52 0.34 9.66 -11.33
N GLU A 53 0.47 10.22 -10.14
CA GLU A 53 0.68 11.64 -9.90
C GLU A 53 2.15 11.90 -9.56
N LEU A 54 2.75 12.88 -10.23
CA LEU A 54 4.09 13.40 -9.99
C LEU A 54 3.98 14.79 -9.34
N ASN A 55 4.85 15.06 -8.37
CA ASN A 55 4.97 16.37 -7.74
C ASN A 55 6.44 16.80 -7.67
N TRP A 56 6.73 18.04 -8.06
CA TRP A 56 8.08 18.58 -8.11
C TRP A 56 8.16 20.00 -7.57
N GLN A 57 9.38 20.46 -7.34
CA GLN A 57 9.68 21.84 -7.01
C GLN A 57 10.54 22.47 -8.10
N TYR A 58 10.39 23.78 -8.25
CA TYR A 58 11.34 24.57 -9.02
C TYR A 58 12.58 24.85 -8.18
N ALA A 59 13.76 24.88 -8.83
CA ALA A 59 14.98 25.31 -8.16
C ALA A 59 14.81 26.71 -7.57
N PRO A 60 15.26 26.96 -6.33
CA PRO A 60 15.14 28.26 -5.68
C PRO A 60 15.71 29.38 -6.57
N GLY A 61 14.93 30.43 -6.83
CA GLY A 61 15.34 31.55 -7.69
C GLY A 61 15.27 31.27 -9.19
N ALA A 62 14.78 30.11 -9.62
CA ALA A 62 14.54 29.85 -11.03
C ALA A 62 13.54 30.85 -11.61
N PRO A 63 13.88 31.57 -12.69
CA PRO A 63 12.93 32.43 -13.37
C PRO A 63 11.85 31.55 -14.02
N PRO A 64 10.62 32.08 -14.21
CA PRO A 64 9.62 31.40 -15.01
C PRO A 64 10.20 31.15 -16.40
N THR A 65 10.27 29.88 -16.79
CA THR A 65 10.75 29.50 -18.11
C THR A 65 9.58 29.48 -19.09
N LEU A 66 9.81 29.91 -20.33
CA LEU A 66 8.82 29.78 -21.41
C LEU A 66 8.81 28.34 -21.97
N GLU A 67 9.83 27.56 -21.65
CA GLU A 67 9.96 26.17 -22.08
C GLU A 67 9.26 25.23 -21.09
N PRO A 68 8.57 24.20 -21.58
CA PRO A 68 7.95 23.20 -20.74
C PRO A 68 8.96 22.25 -20.12
N TYR A 69 8.57 21.61 -19.04
CA TYR A 69 9.20 20.37 -18.58
C TYR A 69 8.59 19.19 -19.33
N PHE A 70 9.45 18.30 -19.81
CA PHE A 70 9.06 17.08 -20.51
C PHE A 70 9.01 15.92 -19.53
N VAL A 71 7.87 15.21 -19.50
CA VAL A 71 7.65 14.06 -18.63
C VAL A 71 8.01 12.80 -19.38
N TYR A 72 8.92 12.03 -18.84
CA TYR A 72 9.32 10.73 -19.37
C TYR A 72 8.89 9.61 -18.45
N ARG A 73 8.39 8.53 -19.04
CA ARG A 73 7.93 7.33 -18.34
C ARG A 73 8.62 6.09 -18.89
N LYS A 74 8.80 5.10 -18.01
CA LYS A 74 9.20 3.76 -18.35
C LYS A 74 8.48 2.76 -17.44
N SER A 75 7.85 1.71 -17.98
CA SER A 75 7.41 0.58 -17.19
C SER A 75 8.63 -0.31 -16.83
N THR A 76 8.56 -1.07 -15.75
CA THR A 76 9.65 -1.99 -15.36
C THR A 76 9.89 -3.09 -16.38
N SER A 77 8.90 -3.41 -17.23
CA SER A 77 9.05 -4.35 -18.36
C SER A 77 9.71 -3.73 -19.60
N SER A 78 9.84 -2.41 -19.67
CA SER A 78 10.47 -1.69 -20.79
C SER A 78 11.94 -1.39 -20.52
N THR A 79 12.75 -1.34 -21.57
CA THR A 79 14.16 -0.91 -21.49
C THR A 79 14.34 0.59 -21.71
N ASN A 80 13.39 1.26 -22.35
CA ASN A 80 13.51 2.64 -22.77
C ASN A 80 12.43 3.52 -22.13
N PHE A 81 12.82 4.76 -21.82
CA PHE A 81 11.89 5.82 -21.47
C PHE A 81 11.20 6.35 -22.73
N GLU A 82 9.93 6.68 -22.58
CA GLU A 82 9.11 7.35 -23.61
C GLU A 82 8.67 8.72 -23.11
N LEU A 83 8.56 9.68 -24.02
CA LEU A 83 7.98 10.98 -23.72
C LEU A 83 6.45 10.81 -23.60
N VAL A 84 5.91 11.20 -22.43
CA VAL A 84 4.48 11.10 -22.13
C VAL A 84 3.78 12.42 -22.41
N ASP A 85 4.33 13.53 -21.89
CA ASP A 85 3.70 14.84 -21.99
C ASP A 85 4.72 15.96 -21.73
N SER A 86 4.24 17.22 -21.82
CA SER A 86 5.00 18.41 -21.47
C SER A 86 4.15 19.34 -20.61
N VAL A 87 4.76 19.90 -19.54
CA VAL A 87 4.07 20.70 -18.54
C VAL A 87 4.72 22.07 -18.43
N PHE A 88 3.92 23.13 -18.60
CA PHE A 88 4.38 24.51 -18.53
C PHE A 88 4.32 25.08 -17.11
N PHE A 89 5.24 26.01 -16.82
CA PHE A 89 5.16 26.84 -15.63
C PHE A 89 3.79 27.56 -15.58
N PRO A 90 3.14 27.73 -14.42
CA PRO A 90 3.63 27.46 -13.06
C PRO A 90 3.23 26.10 -12.47
N SER A 91 2.85 25.11 -13.28
CA SER A 91 2.44 23.82 -12.75
C SER A 91 3.62 23.10 -12.08
N THR A 92 3.37 22.51 -10.92
CA THR A 92 4.31 21.71 -10.15
C THR A 92 3.83 20.27 -9.97
N SER A 93 2.82 19.87 -10.73
CA SER A 93 2.28 18.51 -10.72
C SER A 93 1.85 18.07 -12.12
N PHE A 94 1.81 16.75 -12.30
CA PHE A 94 1.32 16.08 -13.50
C PHE A 94 0.65 14.77 -13.10
N ILE A 95 -0.45 14.42 -13.74
CA ILE A 95 -1.12 13.14 -13.56
C ILE A 95 -1.07 12.40 -14.90
N ASP A 96 -0.44 11.24 -14.90
CA ASP A 96 -0.45 10.34 -16.05
C ASP A 96 -1.78 9.57 -16.07
N THR A 97 -2.60 9.90 -17.08
CA THR A 97 -3.93 9.32 -17.29
C THR A 97 -3.98 8.40 -18.51
N ASP A 98 -2.81 7.99 -19.03
CA ASP A 98 -2.75 7.06 -20.15
C ASP A 98 -3.44 5.73 -19.78
N PRO A 99 -4.41 5.26 -20.57
CA PRO A 99 -5.14 4.02 -20.28
C PRO A 99 -4.27 2.76 -20.18
N SER A 100 -3.03 2.80 -20.66
CA SER A 100 -2.07 1.70 -20.54
C SER A 100 -1.35 1.68 -19.17
N VAL A 101 -1.51 2.72 -18.36
CA VAL A 101 -0.91 2.85 -17.04
C VAL A 101 -1.88 2.36 -15.99
N ASP A 102 -1.42 1.42 -15.18
CA ASP A 102 -2.08 0.99 -13.96
C ASP A 102 -1.05 0.77 -12.86
N GLY A 103 -0.88 1.79 -12.03
CA GLY A 103 0.03 1.79 -10.88
C GLY A 103 -0.40 0.85 -9.77
N ASN A 104 -1.65 0.33 -9.78
CA ASN A 104 -2.09 -0.69 -8.83
C ASN A 104 -1.58 -2.09 -9.20
N LEU A 105 -1.14 -2.29 -10.45
CA LEU A 105 -0.66 -3.58 -10.93
C LEU A 105 0.83 -3.59 -11.28
N ASN A 106 1.39 -2.42 -11.64
CA ASN A 106 2.75 -2.33 -12.16
C ASN A 106 3.52 -1.15 -11.57
N GLU A 107 4.85 -1.30 -11.52
CA GLU A 107 5.76 -0.21 -11.22
C GLU A 107 6.10 0.57 -12.47
N TYR A 108 6.17 1.90 -12.33
CA TYR A 108 6.59 2.81 -13.39
C TYR A 108 7.65 3.76 -12.88
N GLN A 109 8.61 4.07 -13.73
CA GLN A 109 9.67 5.05 -13.47
C GLN A 109 9.39 6.33 -14.24
N TYR A 110 9.60 7.47 -13.58
CA TYR A 110 9.44 8.79 -14.19
C TYR A 110 10.62 9.68 -13.89
N PHE A 111 10.95 10.54 -14.84
CA PHE A 111 11.79 11.71 -14.62
C PHE A 111 11.26 12.90 -15.44
N LEU A 112 11.71 14.09 -15.07
CA LEU A 112 11.42 15.33 -15.77
C LEU A 112 12.70 15.83 -16.45
N ALA A 113 12.57 16.39 -17.66
CA ALA A 113 13.67 16.99 -18.40
C ALA A 113 13.29 18.39 -18.91
N THR A 114 14.31 19.25 -19.10
CA THR A 114 14.13 20.62 -19.60
C THR A 114 14.26 20.73 -21.11
N ASP A 115 14.69 19.67 -21.79
CA ASP A 115 14.85 19.63 -23.25
C ASP A 115 14.39 18.28 -23.80
N GLN A 116 13.49 18.32 -24.80
CA GLN A 116 12.95 17.15 -25.45
C GLN A 116 13.99 16.31 -26.20
N SER A 117 15.00 16.94 -26.75
CA SER A 117 15.96 16.28 -27.66
C SER A 117 17.27 15.90 -27.00
N CYS A 118 17.60 16.48 -25.85
CA CYS A 118 18.89 16.32 -25.18
C CYS A 118 18.81 15.60 -23.84
N GLY A 119 17.61 15.44 -23.26
CA GLY A 119 17.41 14.90 -21.90
C GLY A 119 17.88 13.45 -21.72
N ILE A 120 17.94 12.67 -22.78
CA ILE A 120 18.30 11.26 -22.70
C ILE A 120 19.81 11.04 -22.80
N SER A 121 20.55 11.99 -23.37
CA SER A 121 21.96 11.77 -23.71
C SER A 121 22.99 12.37 -22.75
N THR A 122 22.62 13.29 -21.88
CA THR A 122 23.58 14.06 -21.09
C THR A 122 23.48 13.93 -19.58
N GLY A 123 22.40 13.35 -19.02
CA GLY A 123 22.23 13.15 -17.57
C GLY A 123 22.20 14.44 -16.72
N GLN A 124 22.49 15.59 -17.30
CA GLN A 124 22.64 16.88 -16.61
C GLN A 124 21.39 17.77 -16.67
N LEU A 125 20.41 17.43 -17.51
CA LEU A 125 19.22 18.24 -17.76
C LEU A 125 17.91 17.51 -17.34
N GLN A 126 18.03 16.51 -16.49
CA GLN A 126 16.92 15.74 -15.98
C GLN A 126 16.91 15.70 -14.45
N SER A 127 15.73 15.52 -13.89
CA SER A 127 15.54 15.28 -12.45
C SER A 127 16.06 13.90 -12.04
N ASP A 128 16.04 13.63 -10.72
CA ASP A 128 16.09 12.26 -10.25
C ASP A 128 14.95 11.43 -10.86
N THR A 129 15.18 10.12 -10.97
CA THR A 129 14.19 9.19 -11.47
C THR A 129 13.46 8.53 -10.32
N LEU A 130 12.16 8.78 -10.17
CA LEU A 130 11.34 8.14 -9.17
C LEU A 130 10.59 6.94 -9.73
N THR A 131 10.41 5.93 -8.88
CA THR A 131 9.63 4.72 -9.15
C THR A 131 8.34 4.73 -8.34
N SER A 132 7.20 4.42 -8.94
CA SER A 132 5.95 4.26 -8.20
C SER A 132 6.07 3.13 -7.19
N ILE A 133 5.51 3.33 -5.99
CA ILE A 133 5.54 2.32 -4.94
C ILE A 133 4.42 1.31 -5.20
N LEU A 134 4.77 0.06 -5.49
CA LEU A 134 3.83 -1.05 -5.65
C LEU A 134 3.71 -1.82 -4.34
N LEU A 135 2.54 -1.81 -3.74
CA LEU A 135 2.26 -2.55 -2.51
C LEU A 135 1.70 -3.94 -2.85
N ASN A 136 2.36 -4.97 -2.35
CA ASN A 136 1.90 -6.34 -2.42
C ASN A 136 1.42 -6.82 -1.05
N THR A 137 0.31 -7.53 -1.01
CA THR A 137 -0.24 -8.13 0.21
C THR A 137 -0.45 -9.63 0.04
N SER A 138 -0.27 -10.37 1.12
CA SER A 138 -0.56 -11.80 1.19
C SER A 138 -1.01 -12.18 2.60
N THR A 139 -1.74 -13.30 2.75
CA THR A 139 -2.16 -13.82 4.05
C THR A 139 -1.20 -14.89 4.58
N SER A 140 -1.19 -15.07 5.89
CA SER A 140 -0.62 -16.26 6.55
C SER A 140 -1.50 -17.50 6.30
N ASN A 141 -0.98 -18.69 6.66
CA ASN A 141 -1.69 -19.96 6.53
C ASN A 141 -3.02 -20.04 7.30
N LEU A 142 -3.20 -19.24 8.37
CA LEU A 142 -4.43 -19.15 9.16
C LEU A 142 -5.34 -18.01 8.72
N ASN A 143 -4.94 -17.25 7.70
CA ASN A 143 -5.66 -16.10 7.14
C ASN A 143 -6.04 -14.99 8.15
N THR A 144 -5.36 -14.91 9.30
CA THR A 144 -5.58 -13.85 10.30
C THR A 144 -4.52 -12.74 10.23
N ILE A 145 -3.43 -12.98 9.52
CA ILE A 145 -2.29 -12.08 9.40
C ILE A 145 -2.13 -11.62 7.95
N ALA A 146 -2.00 -10.31 7.73
CA ALA A 146 -1.62 -9.74 6.45
C ALA A 146 -0.11 -9.42 6.42
N ASN A 147 0.60 -9.95 5.44
CA ASN A 147 1.98 -9.60 5.16
C ASN A 147 2.03 -8.62 4.00
N LEU A 148 2.64 -7.47 4.23
CA LEU A 148 2.80 -6.37 3.29
C LEU A 148 4.25 -6.30 2.83
N SER A 149 4.49 -6.01 1.55
CA SER A 149 5.83 -5.72 1.02
C SER A 149 5.74 -4.71 -0.13
N TRP A 150 6.75 -3.85 -0.25
CA TRP A 150 6.80 -2.78 -1.26
C TRP A 150 8.23 -2.46 -1.70
N ASN A 151 8.37 -1.68 -2.76
CA ASN A 151 9.65 -1.16 -3.25
C ASN A 151 9.91 0.28 -2.75
N ASN A 152 11.16 0.71 -2.77
CA ASN A 152 11.50 2.12 -2.60
C ASN A 152 11.08 2.93 -3.84
N ASN A 153 10.71 4.20 -3.63
CA ASN A 153 10.48 5.14 -4.73
C ASN A 153 11.77 5.65 -5.39
N HIS A 154 12.90 5.57 -4.68
CA HIS A 154 14.26 5.88 -5.17
C HIS A 154 15.30 5.06 -4.40
N ASN A 155 16.40 4.69 -5.02
CA ASN A 155 17.47 3.91 -4.36
C ASN A 155 18.88 4.52 -4.63
N PRO A 156 19.56 5.05 -3.59
CA PRO A 156 19.08 5.25 -2.22
C PRO A 156 17.90 6.25 -2.15
N LEU A 157 17.13 6.28 -1.07
CA LEU A 157 16.09 7.29 -0.88
C LEU A 157 16.65 8.71 -1.09
N LEU A 158 15.85 9.61 -1.63
CA LEU A 158 16.26 11.01 -1.78
C LEU A 158 16.66 11.57 -0.42
N SER A 159 17.66 12.43 -0.41
CA SER A 159 18.14 13.08 0.84
C SER A 159 17.06 13.94 1.53
N THR A 160 15.98 14.24 0.83
CA THR A 160 14.83 15.01 1.30
C THR A 160 13.65 14.13 1.70
N SER A 161 13.65 12.85 1.31
CA SER A 161 12.65 11.90 1.74
C SER A 161 12.88 11.48 3.19
N ASP A 162 11.80 11.22 3.91
CA ASP A 162 11.88 10.54 5.20
C ASP A 162 12.51 9.14 5.01
N THR A 163 12.98 8.56 6.09
CA THR A 163 13.51 7.19 6.14
C THR A 163 12.49 6.19 6.67
N VAL A 164 11.31 6.67 7.03
CA VAL A 164 10.23 5.91 7.63
C VAL A 164 9.00 5.95 6.73
N PHE A 165 8.43 4.80 6.48
CA PHE A 165 7.18 4.62 5.74
C PHE A 165 6.02 4.53 6.71
N ASP A 166 4.99 5.32 6.49
CA ASP A 166 3.73 5.24 7.22
C ASP A 166 2.81 4.20 6.60
N VAL A 167 2.31 3.29 7.41
CA VAL A 167 1.36 2.25 7.00
C VAL A 167 -0.05 2.73 7.28
N TYR A 168 -0.80 2.97 6.21
CA TYR A 168 -2.21 3.35 6.27
C TYR A 168 -3.11 2.16 6.02
N MET A 169 -4.23 2.14 6.72
CA MET A 169 -5.27 1.12 6.54
C MET A 169 -6.65 1.76 6.45
N LYS A 170 -7.48 1.23 5.57
CA LYS A 170 -8.90 1.50 5.47
C LYS A 170 -9.64 0.24 5.85
N ARG A 171 -10.47 0.32 6.90
CA ARG A 171 -11.29 -0.82 7.36
C ARG A 171 -12.48 -1.05 6.42
N ASN A 172 -13.04 -2.26 6.45
CA ASN A 172 -14.28 -2.57 5.74
C ASN A 172 -15.33 -1.46 5.93
N ASN A 173 -15.90 -1.01 4.81
CA ASN A 173 -16.96 0.00 4.78
C ASN A 173 -16.60 1.38 5.38
N SER A 174 -15.33 1.65 5.70
CA SER A 174 -14.86 2.98 6.08
C SER A 174 -14.56 3.83 4.86
N SER A 175 -14.89 5.11 4.90
CA SER A 175 -14.46 6.08 3.89
C SER A 175 -13.10 6.71 4.22
N SER A 176 -12.61 6.56 5.45
CA SER A 176 -11.36 7.15 5.93
C SER A 176 -10.27 6.11 6.10
N GLN A 177 -9.05 6.49 5.76
CA GLN A 177 -7.84 5.77 6.10
C GLN A 177 -7.30 6.27 7.45
N GLU A 178 -6.71 5.38 8.22
CA GLU A 178 -5.99 5.68 9.46
C GLU A 178 -4.55 5.16 9.37
N ILE A 179 -3.63 5.87 9.99
CA ILE A 179 -2.26 5.37 10.16
C ILE A 179 -2.29 4.31 11.27
N ILE A 180 -1.76 3.13 10.99
CA ILE A 180 -1.73 2.02 11.95
C ILE A 180 -0.34 1.79 12.52
N ASP A 181 0.71 2.15 11.77
CA ASP A 181 2.11 2.05 12.22
C ASP A 181 3.04 2.80 11.26
N SER A 182 4.33 2.85 11.61
CA SER A 182 5.39 3.40 10.79
C SER A 182 6.64 2.51 10.88
N THR A 183 7.32 2.29 9.75
CA THR A 183 8.47 1.38 9.68
C THR A 183 9.55 1.88 8.71
N SER A 184 10.82 1.62 9.01
CA SER A 184 11.93 1.83 8.08
C SER A 184 12.23 0.62 7.18
N LEU A 185 11.48 -0.46 7.35
CA LEU A 185 11.60 -1.66 6.52
C LEU A 185 10.69 -1.55 5.29
N LEU A 186 10.95 -2.36 4.27
CA LEU A 186 10.09 -2.50 3.08
C LEU A 186 9.05 -3.61 3.24
N THR A 187 8.79 -4.01 4.48
CA THR A 187 7.81 -5.03 4.85
C THR A 187 7.13 -4.66 6.15
N TYR A 188 5.88 -5.08 6.28
CA TYR A 188 5.11 -4.92 7.51
C TYR A 188 4.17 -6.13 7.69
N THR A 189 3.94 -6.51 8.93
CA THR A 189 3.00 -7.59 9.27
C THR A 189 1.87 -7.00 10.11
N TYR A 190 0.66 -7.07 9.59
CA TYR A 190 -0.56 -6.68 10.30
C TYR A 190 -1.22 -7.93 10.86
N ASP A 191 -1.35 -7.98 12.18
CA ASP A 191 -2.03 -9.05 12.90
C ASP A 191 -3.44 -8.58 13.28
N ALA A 192 -4.45 -9.29 12.78
CA ALA A 192 -5.84 -8.97 13.03
C ALA A 192 -6.43 -9.67 14.26
N ASP A 193 -5.66 -10.48 14.99
CA ASP A 193 -6.14 -11.27 16.16
C ASP A 193 -6.78 -10.39 17.27
N PHE A 194 -6.54 -9.07 17.23
CA PHE A 194 -7.22 -8.12 18.12
C PHE A 194 -8.64 -7.75 17.71
N ILE A 195 -9.05 -8.13 16.50
CA ILE A 195 -10.39 -7.87 15.95
C ILE A 195 -11.18 -9.18 16.02
N VAL A 196 -11.91 -9.39 17.09
CA VAL A 196 -12.77 -10.58 17.25
C VAL A 196 -14.21 -10.19 16.96
N PRO A 197 -14.92 -10.88 16.05
CA PRO A 197 -14.48 -11.99 15.16
C PRO A 197 -13.89 -11.52 13.82
N ILE A 198 -12.88 -12.23 13.34
CA ILE A 198 -12.25 -11.98 12.03
C ILE A 198 -12.92 -12.83 10.96
N CYS A 199 -14.14 -12.50 10.60
CA CYS A 199 -14.88 -13.20 9.56
C CYS A 199 -15.05 -12.30 8.36
N ASN A 200 -14.45 -12.65 7.21
CA ASN A 200 -14.53 -11.87 5.97
C ASN A 200 -14.15 -10.39 6.16
N TYR A 201 -13.00 -10.16 6.76
CA TYR A 201 -12.46 -8.82 6.97
C TYR A 201 -11.50 -8.47 5.84
N ASP A 202 -11.84 -7.42 5.07
CA ASP A 202 -11.11 -6.98 3.87
C ASP A 202 -10.44 -5.61 4.11
N PRO A 203 -9.35 -5.53 4.88
CA PRO A 203 -8.63 -4.27 5.03
C PRO A 203 -7.92 -3.90 3.71
N VAL A 204 -7.92 -2.60 3.40
CA VAL A 204 -7.19 -2.03 2.27
C VAL A 204 -6.04 -1.22 2.82
N PHE A 205 -4.83 -1.53 2.37
CA PHE A 205 -3.60 -0.88 2.82
C PHE A 205 -3.04 0.07 1.77
N GLN A 206 -2.31 1.08 2.23
CA GLN A 206 -1.52 2.00 1.43
C GLN A 206 -0.29 2.44 2.22
N ILE A 207 0.85 2.60 1.55
CA ILE A 207 2.11 3.04 2.15
C ILE A 207 2.37 4.49 1.73
N HIS A 208 2.74 5.34 2.67
CA HIS A 208 3.12 6.72 2.40
C HIS A 208 4.56 6.98 2.83
N LEU A 209 5.28 7.76 2.03
CA LEU A 209 6.62 8.28 2.32
C LEU A 209 6.59 9.80 2.20
N GLU A 210 6.89 10.51 3.29
CA GLU A 210 6.94 11.97 3.30
C GLU A 210 8.24 12.51 2.70
N ASP A 211 8.15 13.71 2.13
CA ASP A 211 9.29 14.50 1.69
C ASP A 211 9.29 15.87 2.39
N LEU A 212 10.46 16.44 2.65
CA LEU A 212 10.63 17.75 3.28
C LEU A 212 9.94 18.90 2.53
N SER A 213 9.60 18.69 1.27
CA SER A 213 8.79 19.64 0.49
C SER A 213 7.33 19.72 0.92
N GLY A 214 6.89 18.78 1.78
CA GLY A 214 5.50 18.64 2.24
C GLY A 214 4.64 17.79 1.31
N CYS A 215 5.17 17.26 0.20
CA CYS A 215 4.46 16.25 -0.59
C CYS A 215 4.68 14.84 -0.02
N ARG A 216 3.86 13.88 -0.45
CA ARG A 216 3.94 12.48 -0.07
C ARG A 216 3.96 11.59 -1.30
N SER A 217 4.88 10.63 -1.33
CA SER A 217 4.79 9.51 -2.25
C SER A 217 3.85 8.45 -1.66
N LYS A 218 2.87 8.00 -2.44
CA LYS A 218 1.86 7.03 -2.01
C LYS A 218 1.94 5.79 -2.88
N SER A 219 1.89 4.61 -2.23
CA SER A 219 1.84 3.33 -2.95
C SER A 219 0.52 3.12 -3.66
N SER A 220 0.45 2.06 -4.47
CA SER A 220 -0.80 1.41 -4.85
C SER A 220 -1.62 1.04 -3.62
N PHE A 221 -2.94 0.90 -3.82
CA PHE A 221 -3.81 0.24 -2.87
C PHE A 221 -3.70 -1.26 -3.02
N SER A 222 -3.67 -1.99 -1.90
CA SER A 222 -3.71 -3.45 -1.90
C SER A 222 -4.58 -3.94 -0.77
N SER A 223 -5.39 -4.96 -1.04
CA SER A 223 -6.31 -5.56 -0.06
C SER A 223 -6.02 -7.03 0.10
N VAL A 224 -6.47 -7.57 1.22
CA VAL A 224 -6.39 -8.99 1.53
C VAL A 224 -7.63 -9.39 2.30
N ASN A 225 -8.18 -10.57 2.01
CA ASN A 225 -9.27 -11.11 2.81
C ASN A 225 -8.69 -11.85 4.02
N LEU A 226 -8.98 -11.35 5.22
CA LEU A 226 -8.66 -11.99 6.48
C LEU A 226 -9.89 -12.70 7.01
N ASN A 227 -9.72 -13.99 7.35
CA ASN A 227 -10.81 -14.84 7.80
C ASN A 227 -10.26 -15.93 8.70
N ASP A 228 -10.73 -15.99 9.95
CA ASP A 228 -10.41 -17.11 10.84
C ASP A 228 -10.98 -18.40 10.24
N THR A 229 -10.13 -19.39 10.07
CA THR A 229 -10.49 -20.71 9.56
C THR A 229 -10.26 -21.81 10.60
N LEU A 230 -9.86 -21.43 11.82
CA LEU A 230 -9.55 -22.38 12.88
C LEU A 230 -10.84 -22.74 13.63
N PRO A 231 -11.31 -24.01 13.56
CA PRO A 231 -12.48 -24.43 14.31
C PRO A 231 -12.20 -24.44 15.82
N PRO A 232 -13.22 -24.20 16.66
CA PRO A 232 -13.10 -24.38 18.12
C PRO A 232 -12.88 -25.85 18.48
N ASP A 233 -12.40 -26.11 19.69
CA ASP A 233 -12.20 -27.47 20.18
C ASP A 233 -13.52 -28.25 20.27
N ILE A 234 -13.40 -29.59 20.23
CA ILE A 234 -14.57 -30.48 20.35
C ILE A 234 -15.15 -30.43 21.77
N PRO A 235 -16.47 -30.14 21.93
CA PRO A 235 -17.11 -30.11 23.23
C PRO A 235 -17.07 -31.47 23.94
N LEU A 236 -16.68 -31.48 25.20
CA LEU A 236 -16.77 -32.67 26.05
C LEU A 236 -18.07 -32.69 26.80
N ILE A 237 -18.91 -33.67 26.52
CA ILE A 237 -20.15 -33.91 27.29
C ILE A 237 -19.75 -34.28 28.71
N SER A 238 -20.22 -33.50 29.68
CA SER A 238 -19.93 -33.71 31.10
C SER A 238 -20.98 -34.56 31.79
N ASP A 239 -22.26 -34.47 31.35
CA ASP A 239 -23.34 -35.25 31.91
C ASP A 239 -24.46 -35.41 30.89
N VAL A 240 -25.12 -36.58 30.95
CA VAL A 240 -26.40 -36.87 30.27
C VAL A 240 -27.33 -37.51 31.31
N SER A 241 -28.36 -36.80 31.67
CA SER A 241 -29.33 -37.21 32.68
C SER A 241 -30.77 -37.18 32.16
N VAL A 242 -31.71 -37.67 32.95
CA VAL A 242 -33.14 -37.63 32.63
C VAL A 242 -33.85 -36.79 33.69
N ASP A 243 -34.57 -35.79 33.27
CA ASP A 243 -35.33 -34.93 34.18
C ASP A 243 -36.59 -35.59 34.75
N ASN A 244 -37.28 -34.91 35.65
CA ASN A 244 -38.52 -35.42 36.28
C ASN A 244 -39.68 -35.64 35.29
N ASN A 245 -39.55 -35.13 34.06
CA ASN A 245 -40.53 -35.31 32.97
C ASN A 245 -40.08 -36.39 31.97
N ASN A 246 -39.07 -37.21 32.34
CA ASN A 246 -38.44 -38.24 31.49
C ASN A 246 -37.82 -37.69 30.21
N LYS A 247 -37.28 -36.44 30.25
CA LYS A 247 -36.60 -35.81 29.13
C LYS A 247 -35.07 -35.86 29.32
N ALA A 248 -34.37 -36.12 28.25
CA ALA A 248 -32.90 -36.09 28.28
C ALA A 248 -32.39 -34.65 28.44
N VAL A 249 -31.50 -34.49 29.42
CA VAL A 249 -30.76 -33.25 29.66
C VAL A 249 -29.27 -33.51 29.41
N ILE A 250 -28.69 -32.76 28.52
CA ILE A 250 -27.28 -32.89 28.11
C ILE A 250 -26.57 -31.64 28.59
N THR A 251 -25.42 -31.81 29.24
CA THR A 251 -24.53 -30.71 29.65
C THR A 251 -23.12 -30.98 29.16
N TRP A 252 -22.37 -29.94 28.84
CA TRP A 252 -21.00 -30.03 28.38
C TRP A 252 -20.15 -28.88 28.94
N LEU A 253 -18.82 -29.05 28.85
CA LEU A 253 -17.90 -28.02 29.28
C LEU A 253 -17.89 -26.88 28.24
N PRO A 254 -17.85 -25.60 28.67
CA PRO A 254 -17.74 -24.47 27.76
C PRO A 254 -16.41 -24.55 26.99
N ILE A 255 -16.44 -24.23 25.70
CA ILE A 255 -15.28 -24.19 24.83
C ILE A 255 -14.89 -22.72 24.59
N VAL A 256 -13.61 -22.42 24.76
CA VAL A 256 -13.07 -21.10 24.45
C VAL A 256 -13.14 -20.87 22.94
N GLY A 257 -13.68 -19.70 22.53
CA GLY A 257 -13.86 -19.37 21.12
C GLY A 257 -15.14 -19.92 20.50
N ALA A 258 -15.95 -20.72 21.20
CA ALA A 258 -17.24 -21.17 20.71
C ALA A 258 -18.33 -20.15 21.02
N ASP A 259 -19.09 -19.73 20.00
CA ASP A 259 -20.24 -18.84 20.14
C ASP A 259 -21.56 -19.59 20.24
N MET A 260 -21.64 -20.76 19.61
CA MET A 260 -22.86 -21.58 19.62
C MET A 260 -22.52 -23.09 19.52
N TYR A 261 -23.54 -23.90 19.84
CA TYR A 261 -23.40 -25.37 19.80
C TYR A 261 -24.59 -25.96 19.03
N ILE A 262 -24.26 -26.87 18.08
CA ILE A 262 -25.28 -27.67 17.36
C ILE A 262 -25.40 -29.01 18.05
N ILE A 263 -26.63 -29.37 18.42
CA ILE A 263 -26.94 -30.63 19.07
C ILE A 263 -27.50 -31.60 18.03
N TYR A 264 -26.96 -32.80 18.02
CA TYR A 264 -27.40 -33.90 17.14
C TYR A 264 -27.86 -35.07 17.97
N ILE A 265 -28.81 -35.81 17.44
CA ILE A 265 -29.16 -37.15 17.89
C ILE A 265 -28.74 -38.15 16.79
N LYS A 266 -28.15 -39.28 17.21
CA LYS A 266 -27.81 -40.38 16.32
C LYS A 266 -28.94 -41.41 16.37
N ASP A 267 -29.58 -41.66 15.22
CA ASP A 267 -30.60 -42.65 15.05
C ASP A 267 -30.05 -44.09 15.00
N VAL A 268 -30.89 -45.09 15.12
CA VAL A 268 -30.51 -46.50 15.22
C VAL A 268 -29.79 -47.00 13.96
N ASP A 269 -30.08 -46.41 12.81
CA ASP A 269 -29.42 -46.69 11.52
C ASP A 269 -28.05 -46.03 11.39
N GLY A 270 -27.63 -45.26 12.40
CA GLY A 270 -26.36 -44.53 12.41
C GLY A 270 -26.42 -43.12 11.81
N SER A 271 -27.56 -42.71 11.24
CA SER A 271 -27.74 -41.36 10.73
C SER A 271 -27.77 -40.34 11.86
N GLN A 272 -27.36 -39.09 11.54
CA GLN A 272 -27.38 -37.99 12.50
C GLN A 272 -28.43 -36.98 12.08
N ARG A 273 -29.21 -36.52 13.02
CA ARG A 273 -30.23 -35.49 12.83
C ARG A 273 -30.01 -34.35 13.79
N THR A 274 -29.96 -33.11 13.26
CA THR A 274 -29.89 -31.91 14.08
C THR A 274 -31.14 -31.75 14.91
N LEU A 275 -30.98 -31.50 16.20
CA LEU A 275 -32.05 -31.19 17.13
C LEU A 275 -32.26 -29.71 17.29
N ASP A 276 -31.17 -28.98 17.58
CA ASP A 276 -31.25 -27.55 17.87
C ASP A 276 -29.86 -26.92 17.78
N THR A 277 -29.84 -25.56 17.78
CA THR A 277 -28.62 -24.75 17.95
C THR A 277 -28.80 -23.87 19.18
N VAL A 278 -27.88 -23.94 20.14
CA VAL A 278 -27.95 -23.26 21.42
C VAL A 278 -26.74 -22.45 21.74
N PHE A 279 -26.90 -21.41 22.55
CA PHE A 279 -25.83 -20.51 23.02
C PHE A 279 -25.43 -20.80 24.48
N THR A 280 -25.97 -21.87 25.06
CA THR A 280 -25.75 -22.30 26.45
C THR A 280 -25.03 -23.63 26.47
N ASN A 281 -24.45 -24.00 27.60
CA ASN A 281 -23.73 -25.26 27.79
C ASN A 281 -24.62 -26.41 28.26
N SER A 282 -25.93 -26.31 28.04
CA SER A 282 -26.92 -27.34 28.37
C SER A 282 -28.05 -27.30 27.37
N TYR A 283 -28.64 -28.46 27.14
CA TYR A 283 -29.83 -28.64 26.27
C TYR A 283 -30.77 -29.70 26.83
N THR A 284 -32.07 -29.41 26.81
CA THR A 284 -33.09 -30.37 27.18
C THR A 284 -33.87 -30.79 25.94
N TYR A 285 -33.81 -32.05 25.58
CA TYR A 285 -34.54 -32.59 24.42
C TYR A 285 -35.97 -32.90 24.77
N LEU A 286 -36.90 -31.99 24.46
CA LEU A 286 -38.30 -32.07 24.83
C LEU A 286 -39.06 -33.27 24.21
N GLN A 287 -38.58 -33.78 23.07
CA GLN A 287 -39.17 -34.98 22.42
C GLN A 287 -38.48 -36.28 22.83
N SER A 288 -37.58 -36.22 23.83
CA SER A 288 -36.86 -37.37 24.33
C SER A 288 -37.81 -38.48 24.83
N THR A 289 -37.38 -39.71 24.58
CA THR A 289 -37.97 -40.94 25.11
C THR A 289 -36.95 -41.67 26.00
N ALA A 290 -35.96 -40.97 26.52
CA ALA A 290 -34.82 -41.51 27.31
C ALA A 290 -35.29 -42.30 28.56
N GLY A 291 -36.47 -42.02 29.08
CA GLY A 291 -37.06 -42.85 30.13
C GLY A 291 -37.37 -44.30 29.71
N ASN A 292 -37.41 -44.59 28.41
CA ASN A 292 -37.79 -45.90 27.86
C ASN A 292 -36.81 -46.46 26.83
N LYS A 293 -35.93 -45.62 26.23
CA LYS A 293 -35.01 -46.04 25.17
C LYS A 293 -33.67 -45.32 25.33
N TYR A 294 -32.63 -45.93 24.84
CA TYR A 294 -31.28 -45.31 24.71
C TYR A 294 -31.32 -44.26 23.61
N GLU A 295 -30.78 -43.10 23.91
CA GLU A 295 -30.59 -42.01 22.99
C GLU A 295 -29.09 -41.62 22.98
N THR A 296 -28.52 -41.35 21.80
CA THR A 296 -27.09 -40.97 21.64
C THR A 296 -27.03 -39.55 21.09
N PHE A 297 -26.32 -38.68 21.79
CA PHE A 297 -26.19 -37.29 21.43
C PHE A 297 -24.74 -36.98 20.98
N LEU A 298 -24.63 -36.03 20.06
CA LEU A 298 -23.34 -35.45 19.64
C LEU A 298 -23.52 -33.94 19.69
N ILE A 299 -22.40 -33.24 19.96
CA ILE A 299 -22.36 -31.78 20.04
C ILE A 299 -21.22 -31.30 19.20
N ARG A 300 -21.47 -30.28 18.39
CA ARG A 300 -20.43 -29.51 17.71
C ARG A 300 -20.42 -28.09 18.23
N ALA A 301 -19.25 -27.53 18.47
CA ALA A 301 -19.07 -26.12 18.72
C ALA A 301 -18.86 -25.39 17.37
N LEU A 302 -19.38 -24.18 17.27
CA LEU A 302 -19.12 -23.24 16.19
C LEU A 302 -18.61 -21.95 16.78
N ASP A 303 -17.64 -21.35 16.10
CA ASP A 303 -17.22 -19.97 16.35
C ASP A 303 -18.12 -18.97 15.59
N SER A 304 -17.80 -17.68 15.71
CA SER A 304 -18.48 -16.59 15.01
C SER A 304 -18.29 -16.61 13.48
N CYS A 305 -17.28 -17.32 12.98
CA CYS A 305 -17.03 -17.50 11.55
C CYS A 305 -17.68 -18.79 11.01
N GLU A 306 -18.50 -19.46 11.80
CA GLU A 306 -19.18 -20.71 11.48
C GLU A 306 -18.22 -21.92 11.25
N ASN A 307 -16.95 -21.82 11.73
CA ASN A 307 -16.07 -22.98 11.73
C ASN A 307 -16.56 -23.99 12.77
N ALA A 308 -16.74 -25.23 12.36
CA ALA A 308 -17.33 -26.28 13.18
C ALA A 308 -16.28 -27.30 13.66
N SER A 309 -16.31 -27.64 14.97
CA SER A 309 -15.45 -28.65 15.60
C SER A 309 -15.74 -30.08 15.12
#